data_944e8f51cecf7b9c3e02cbee459b5f69
#
_entry.id   944e8f51cecf7b9c3e02cbee459b5f69
#
_cell.length_a   1.000
_cell.length_b   1.000
_cell.length_c   1.000
_cell.angle_alpha   90.00
_cell.angle_beta   90.00
_cell.angle_gamma   90.00
#
_symmetry.space_group_name_H-M   'P 1'
#
loop_
_entity.id
_entity.type
_entity.pdbx_description
1 polymer ?
#
loop_
_entity_poly.entity_id
_entity_poly.type
_entity_poly.pdbx_seq_one_letter_code
_entity_poly.pdbx_strand_id
1 'polypeptide(L)'
;IMLESPILNDETLEKIRSIDIFNLQSKTINAYYKVDKKGGNLKKALNRLCRYVDDAIDDGYEFIIISDRFLDSSHAPIPSLLSCSCIHNHLIRSGKRGKVGLIVESGDAWEVHHYATLLSFGANAINPYMALATIRKLRESNSSSDIKKLKTLKINYINSIEKGLLKVFSKIGISTLKSYQGSQLFEIIGINRNTVDQYFTSTTSRIQGLGINDIERENNKKHFHAYNHEQTDLDVGGLLSWKKEGEKHAFNPETISLLQHSTMKNDYSLFKKYSSKVNHLNKTSIRSNFDFNFINDSIPLSEVESSKNIYKRFA
;
A
#
# COMPACT_ATOMS: atom_id res chain seq x y z
N ILE A 1 -15.07 22.40 3.21
CA ILE A 1 -13.98 22.77 2.27
C ILE A 1 -14.06 21.85 1.06
N MET A 2 -14.01 22.42 -0.13
CA MET A 2 -13.93 21.68 -1.38
C MET A 2 -12.48 21.71 -1.86
N LEU A 3 -11.89 20.53 -2.11
CA LEU A 3 -10.56 20.36 -2.64
C LEU A 3 -10.67 19.89 -4.09
N GLU A 4 -9.81 20.40 -4.97
CA GLU A 4 -9.76 19.97 -6.38
C GLU A 4 -9.19 18.56 -6.53
N SER A 5 -8.32 18.16 -5.59
CA SER A 5 -7.65 16.86 -5.57
C SER A 5 -7.60 16.29 -4.16
N PRO A 6 -7.72 14.96 -4.00
CA PRO A 6 -7.44 14.32 -2.72
C PRO A 6 -5.93 14.21 -2.43
N ILE A 7 -5.05 14.54 -3.39
CA ILE A 7 -3.61 14.51 -3.20
C ILE A 7 -3.10 15.93 -2.99
N LEU A 8 -2.64 16.21 -1.78
CA LEU A 8 -2.24 17.53 -1.35
C LEU A 8 -0.74 17.75 -1.57
N ASN A 9 -0.38 18.91 -2.09
CA ASN A 9 0.99 19.40 -1.97
C ASN A 9 1.24 19.97 -0.57
N ASP A 10 2.50 20.23 -0.24
CA ASP A 10 2.89 20.74 1.08
C ASP A 10 2.22 22.10 1.41
N GLU A 11 2.11 23.00 0.41
CA GLU A 11 1.51 24.32 0.57
C GLU A 11 0.01 24.23 0.92
N THR A 12 -0.72 23.35 0.25
CA THR A 12 -2.16 23.12 0.52
C THR A 12 -2.36 22.49 1.90
N LEU A 13 -1.51 21.54 2.29
CA LEU A 13 -1.57 20.96 3.63
C LEU A 13 -1.34 22.00 4.71
N GLU A 14 -0.33 22.88 4.55
CA GLU A 14 -0.05 23.92 5.54
C GLU A 14 -1.20 24.95 5.66
N LYS A 15 -1.88 25.28 4.57
CA LYS A 15 -3.10 26.09 4.61
C LYS A 15 -4.22 25.43 5.43
N ILE A 16 -4.37 24.10 5.32
CA ILE A 16 -5.35 23.35 6.13
C ILE A 16 -4.88 23.27 7.58
N ARG A 17 -3.58 23.07 7.81
CA ARG A 17 -3.00 22.99 9.16
C ARG A 17 -3.18 24.28 9.95
N SER A 18 -3.12 25.42 9.28
CA SER A 18 -3.26 26.77 9.87
C SER A 18 -4.67 27.36 9.71
N ILE A 19 -5.65 26.54 9.33
CA ILE A 19 -7.01 27.03 9.10
C ILE A 19 -7.65 27.49 10.41
N ASP A 20 -8.18 28.72 10.39
CA ASP A 20 -8.97 29.32 11.48
C ASP A 20 -10.03 30.23 10.85
N ILE A 21 -10.99 29.66 10.17
CA ILE A 21 -12.07 30.37 9.45
C ILE A 21 -13.41 29.70 9.79
N PHE A 22 -14.40 30.48 10.19
CA PHE A 22 -15.75 30.00 10.50
C PHE A 22 -15.78 28.85 11.54
N ASN A 23 -14.93 28.93 12.55
CA ASN A 23 -14.73 27.89 13.57
C ASN A 23 -14.19 26.55 13.02
N LEU A 24 -13.69 26.52 11.78
CA LEU A 24 -13.02 25.34 11.25
C LEU A 24 -11.58 25.32 11.75
N GLN A 25 -11.22 24.25 12.45
CA GLN A 25 -9.89 24.08 13.02
C GLN A 25 -9.30 22.72 12.68
N SER A 26 -7.98 22.63 12.61
CA SER A 26 -7.27 21.41 12.35
C SER A 26 -6.38 20.99 13.52
N LYS A 27 -6.29 19.67 13.77
CA LYS A 27 -5.38 19.08 14.73
C LYS A 27 -4.45 18.10 14.05
N THR A 28 -3.14 18.31 14.17
CA THR A 28 -2.15 17.33 13.76
C THR A 28 -1.86 16.37 14.91
N ILE A 29 -1.96 15.07 14.62
CA ILE A 29 -1.69 14.00 15.58
C ILE A 29 -0.56 13.13 15.01
N ASN A 30 0.52 13.00 15.78
CA ASN A 30 1.69 12.26 15.37
C ASN A 30 1.45 10.74 15.46
N ALA A 31 1.67 10.05 14.34
CA ALA A 31 1.47 8.62 14.18
C ALA A 31 2.81 7.86 14.30
N TYR A 32 3.34 7.78 15.51
CA TYR A 32 4.55 7.03 15.81
C TYR A 32 4.47 6.27 17.13
N TYR A 33 5.37 5.32 17.31
CA TYR A 33 5.54 4.57 18.55
C TYR A 33 7.02 4.41 18.92
N LYS A 34 7.29 4.29 20.21
CA LYS A 34 8.65 4.09 20.72
C LYS A 34 9.13 2.67 20.38
N VAL A 35 10.31 2.59 19.78
CA VAL A 35 10.96 1.32 19.47
C VAL A 35 11.64 0.80 20.74
N ASP A 36 11.30 -0.42 21.16
CA ASP A 36 12.01 -1.14 22.20
C ASP A 36 12.11 -2.64 21.89
N LYS A 37 12.92 -3.35 22.68
CA LYS A 37 13.14 -4.80 22.51
C LYS A 37 11.96 -5.66 22.99
N LYS A 38 11.03 -5.11 23.79
CA LYS A 38 9.94 -5.87 24.40
C LYS A 38 8.76 -6.06 23.46
N GLY A 39 8.61 -5.15 22.49
CA GLY A 39 7.47 -5.14 21.55
C GLY A 39 6.13 -4.74 22.21
N GLY A 40 5.07 -4.75 21.39
CA GLY A 40 3.71 -4.40 21.83
C GLY A 40 3.45 -2.89 21.89
N ASN A 41 4.38 -2.06 21.46
CA ASN A 41 4.25 -0.61 21.47
C ASN A 41 3.40 -0.10 20.32
N LEU A 42 3.40 -0.77 19.18
CA LEU A 42 2.53 -0.44 18.05
C LEU A 42 1.05 -0.51 18.46
N LYS A 43 0.63 -1.61 19.12
CA LYS A 43 -0.75 -1.76 19.60
C LYS A 43 -1.14 -0.68 20.61
N LYS A 44 -0.24 -0.35 21.55
CA LYS A 44 -0.47 0.72 22.53
C LYS A 44 -0.58 2.08 21.84
N ALA A 45 0.24 2.33 20.83
CA ALA A 45 0.22 3.57 20.07
C ALA A 45 -1.06 3.73 19.24
N LEU A 46 -1.57 2.66 18.62
CA LEU A 46 -2.86 2.68 17.92
C LEU A 46 -4.02 3.03 18.87
N ASN A 47 -4.04 2.45 20.06
CA ASN A 47 -5.05 2.78 21.06
C ASN A 47 -4.92 4.23 21.57
N ARG A 48 -3.69 4.73 21.72
CA ARG A 48 -3.42 6.13 22.09
C ARG A 48 -3.86 7.08 20.97
N LEU A 49 -3.60 6.71 19.72
CA LEU A 49 -3.98 7.48 18.54
C LEU A 49 -5.50 7.68 18.47
N CYS A 50 -6.28 6.62 18.71
CA CYS A 50 -7.74 6.69 18.78
C CYS A 50 -8.22 7.66 19.87
N ARG A 51 -7.63 7.62 21.06
CA ARG A 51 -7.97 8.55 22.16
C ARG A 51 -7.67 9.99 21.78
N TYR A 52 -6.50 10.26 21.21
CA TYR A 52 -6.14 11.63 20.78
C TYR A 52 -7.08 12.19 19.71
N VAL A 53 -7.60 11.31 18.85
CA VAL A 53 -8.61 11.69 17.86
C VAL A 53 -9.95 11.98 18.53
N ASP A 54 -10.37 11.16 19.50
CA ASP A 54 -11.61 11.43 20.26
C ASP A 54 -11.52 12.76 21.02
N ASP A 55 -10.41 13.00 21.73
CA ASP A 55 -10.16 14.25 22.47
C ASP A 55 -10.20 15.46 21.52
N ALA A 56 -9.55 15.36 20.35
CA ALA A 56 -9.56 16.45 19.38
C ALA A 56 -10.97 16.74 18.83
N ILE A 57 -11.79 15.70 18.59
CA ILE A 57 -13.18 15.90 18.15
C ILE A 57 -14.02 16.55 19.27
N ASP A 58 -13.82 16.12 20.51
CA ASP A 58 -14.56 16.65 21.66
C ASP A 58 -14.10 18.09 21.98
N ASP A 59 -12.85 18.48 21.62
CA ASP A 59 -12.33 19.86 21.64
C ASP A 59 -12.83 20.72 20.46
N GLY A 60 -13.56 20.15 19.49
CA GLY A 60 -14.17 20.87 18.39
C GLY A 60 -13.36 20.96 17.10
N TYR A 61 -12.30 20.17 16.94
CA TYR A 61 -11.53 20.13 15.68
C TYR A 61 -12.28 19.34 14.60
N GLU A 62 -12.44 19.94 13.39
CA GLU A 62 -13.10 19.33 12.24
C GLU A 62 -12.13 18.65 11.26
N PHE A 63 -10.84 18.96 11.31
CA PHE A 63 -9.81 18.33 10.50
C PHE A 63 -8.77 17.64 11.37
N ILE A 64 -8.62 16.36 11.17
CA ILE A 64 -7.59 15.56 11.83
C ILE A 64 -6.52 15.21 10.79
N ILE A 65 -5.29 15.67 11.03
CA ILE A 65 -4.11 15.35 10.22
C ILE A 65 -3.30 14.30 10.97
N ILE A 66 -3.26 13.08 10.44
CA ILE A 66 -2.41 11.99 10.95
C ILE A 66 -1.06 12.11 10.24
N SER A 67 0.01 12.32 10.99
CA SER A 67 1.33 12.58 10.44
C SER A 67 2.38 11.62 10.97
N ASP A 68 3.17 11.04 10.06
CA ASP A 68 4.38 10.27 10.36
C ASP A 68 5.67 11.08 10.14
N ARG A 69 5.59 12.39 9.96
CA ARG A 69 6.72 13.26 9.58
C ARG A 69 7.80 13.39 10.66
N PHE A 70 7.42 13.44 11.92
CA PHE A 70 8.34 13.72 13.05
C PHE A 70 8.86 12.42 13.67
N LEU A 71 9.84 11.82 13.02
CA LEU A 71 10.48 10.58 13.44
C LEU A 71 11.92 10.83 13.88
N ASP A 72 12.40 9.96 14.77
CA ASP A 72 13.80 9.89 15.19
C ASP A 72 14.26 8.44 15.36
N SER A 73 15.50 8.21 15.74
CA SER A 73 16.05 6.87 15.90
C SER A 73 15.36 6.02 16.98
N SER A 74 14.57 6.63 17.86
CA SER A 74 13.85 5.94 18.96
C SER A 74 12.35 5.78 18.70
N HIS A 75 11.82 6.45 17.66
CA HIS A 75 10.40 6.43 17.32
C HIS A 75 10.18 5.99 15.87
N ALA A 76 9.54 4.84 15.68
CA ALA A 76 9.15 4.32 14.37
C ALA A 76 7.75 4.81 13.98
N PRO A 77 7.48 5.01 12.67
CA PRO A 77 6.15 5.39 12.20
C PRO A 77 5.15 4.26 12.41
N ILE A 78 3.91 4.60 12.75
CA ILE A 78 2.82 3.65 12.56
C ILE A 78 2.56 3.57 11.05
N PRO A 79 2.52 2.36 10.42
CA PRO A 79 2.23 2.26 8.99
C PRO A 79 0.98 3.06 8.61
N SER A 80 1.08 3.92 7.61
CA SER A 80 0.06 4.93 7.30
C SER A 80 -1.32 4.33 7.03
N LEU A 81 -1.38 3.20 6.31
CA LEU A 81 -2.64 2.51 6.05
C LEU A 81 -3.26 1.95 7.34
N LEU A 82 -2.44 1.39 8.24
CA LEU A 82 -2.90 0.85 9.51
C LEU A 82 -3.45 1.95 10.43
N SER A 83 -2.75 3.09 10.54
CA SER A 83 -3.21 4.23 11.35
C SER A 83 -4.51 4.83 10.79
N CYS A 84 -4.58 5.02 9.47
CA CYS A 84 -5.77 5.54 8.80
C CYS A 84 -6.99 4.64 9.01
N SER A 85 -6.86 3.36 8.70
CA SER A 85 -7.95 2.39 8.85
C SER A 85 -8.37 2.19 10.32
N CYS A 86 -7.40 2.15 11.24
CA CYS A 86 -7.68 2.07 12.68
C CYS A 86 -8.57 3.21 13.15
N ILE A 87 -8.21 4.46 12.81
CA ILE A 87 -8.99 5.66 13.19
C ILE A 87 -10.33 5.66 12.48
N HIS A 88 -10.37 5.41 11.17
CA HIS A 88 -11.61 5.37 10.41
C HIS A 88 -12.63 4.40 11.02
N ASN A 89 -12.22 3.16 11.30
CA ASN A 89 -13.09 2.16 11.89
C ASN A 89 -13.44 2.48 13.36
N HIS A 90 -12.53 3.07 14.13
CA HIS A 90 -12.81 3.55 15.47
C HIS A 90 -13.91 4.62 15.45
N LEU A 91 -13.80 5.61 14.57
CA LEU A 91 -14.77 6.68 14.43
C LEU A 91 -16.14 6.20 13.90
N ILE A 92 -16.17 5.16 13.07
CA ILE A 92 -17.42 4.50 12.66
C ILE A 92 -18.09 3.87 13.88
N ARG A 93 -17.36 3.07 14.65
CA ARG A 93 -17.90 2.39 15.85
C ARG A 93 -18.39 3.37 16.91
N SER A 94 -17.76 4.52 17.06
CA SER A 94 -18.15 5.57 18.01
C SER A 94 -19.19 6.56 17.45
N GLY A 95 -19.63 6.40 16.19
CA GLY A 95 -20.58 7.31 15.53
C GLY A 95 -20.03 8.71 15.24
N LYS A 96 -18.72 8.92 15.36
CA LYS A 96 -18.06 10.22 15.18
C LYS A 96 -17.49 10.44 13.77
N ARG A 97 -17.47 9.41 12.87
CA ARG A 97 -16.79 9.50 11.56
C ARG A 97 -17.28 10.66 10.67
N GLY A 98 -18.54 10.99 10.73
CA GLY A 98 -19.14 12.09 9.96
C GLY A 98 -18.79 13.50 10.46
N LYS A 99 -18.17 13.61 11.64
CA LYS A 99 -17.85 14.91 12.25
C LYS A 99 -16.53 15.51 11.76
N VAL A 100 -15.60 14.68 11.23
CA VAL A 100 -14.25 15.12 10.88
C VAL A 100 -13.81 14.73 9.50
N GLY A 101 -12.99 15.57 8.89
CA GLY A 101 -12.17 15.27 7.72
C GLY A 101 -10.85 14.61 8.17
N LEU A 102 -10.52 13.42 7.64
CA LEU A 102 -9.33 12.68 7.94
C LEU A 102 -8.28 12.87 6.86
N ILE A 103 -7.16 13.50 7.20
CA ILE A 103 -6.04 13.77 6.29
C ILE A 103 -4.84 12.94 6.72
N VAL A 104 -4.15 12.31 5.78
CA VAL A 104 -2.95 11.51 6.06
C VAL A 104 -1.72 12.19 5.46
N GLU A 105 -0.82 12.64 6.30
CA GLU A 105 0.51 13.13 5.92
C GLU A 105 1.48 11.95 6.05
N SER A 106 1.88 11.37 4.89
CA SER A 106 2.53 10.06 4.84
C SER A 106 3.89 10.08 4.16
N GLY A 107 4.85 9.42 4.79
CA GLY A 107 6.12 9.03 4.17
C GLY A 107 6.04 7.75 3.35
N ASP A 108 5.00 6.93 3.54
CA ASP A 108 4.83 5.63 2.89
C ASP A 108 4.08 5.67 1.55
N ALA A 109 3.46 6.81 1.19
CA ALA A 109 2.64 6.92 -0.02
C ALA A 109 3.49 7.30 -1.25
N TRP A 110 3.73 6.34 -2.16
CA TRP A 110 4.60 6.51 -3.34
C TRP A 110 3.90 6.23 -4.66
N GLU A 111 3.03 5.22 -4.71
CA GLU A 111 2.44 4.68 -5.93
C GLU A 111 0.91 4.76 -5.89
N VAL A 112 0.28 4.67 -7.04
CA VAL A 112 -1.19 4.74 -7.19
C VAL A 112 -1.91 3.80 -6.22
N HIS A 113 -1.40 2.58 -6.02
CA HIS A 113 -2.00 1.60 -5.11
C HIS A 113 -2.02 2.08 -3.65
N HIS A 114 -0.97 2.76 -3.19
CA HIS A 114 -0.91 3.31 -1.83
C HIS A 114 -2.00 4.37 -1.62
N TYR A 115 -2.22 5.26 -2.59
CA TYR A 115 -3.28 6.27 -2.52
C TYR A 115 -4.66 5.64 -2.63
N ALA A 116 -4.84 4.68 -3.54
CA ALA A 116 -6.10 3.99 -3.71
C ALA A 116 -6.53 3.28 -2.43
N THR A 117 -5.61 2.60 -1.74
CA THR A 117 -5.90 1.93 -0.47
C THR A 117 -6.15 2.92 0.67
N LEU A 118 -5.33 3.97 0.84
CA LEU A 118 -5.55 4.99 1.86
C LEU A 118 -6.92 5.66 1.72
N LEU A 119 -7.31 6.04 0.50
CA LEU A 119 -8.62 6.63 0.22
C LEU A 119 -9.74 5.64 0.50
N SER A 120 -9.61 4.37 0.09
CA SER A 120 -10.61 3.33 0.35
C SER A 120 -10.78 3.06 1.85
N PHE A 121 -9.70 3.11 2.62
CA PHE A 121 -9.72 2.90 4.07
C PHE A 121 -9.93 4.17 4.88
N GLY A 122 -10.45 5.24 4.27
CA GLY A 122 -11.07 6.35 4.97
C GLY A 122 -10.35 7.69 4.92
N ALA A 123 -9.17 7.81 4.29
CA ALA A 123 -8.56 9.12 4.09
C ALA A 123 -9.42 10.01 3.18
N ASN A 124 -9.64 11.26 3.57
CA ASN A 124 -10.29 12.26 2.72
C ASN A 124 -9.28 12.94 1.80
N ALA A 125 -8.04 13.12 2.29
CA ALA A 125 -6.93 13.65 1.51
C ALA A 125 -5.59 13.09 2.02
N ILE A 126 -4.57 13.13 1.17
CA ILE A 126 -3.25 12.56 1.45
C ILE A 126 -2.18 13.55 1.02
N ASN A 127 -1.23 13.82 1.90
CA ASN A 127 -0.01 14.55 1.54
C ASN A 127 1.18 13.58 1.53
N PRO A 128 1.78 13.28 0.38
CA PRO A 128 2.93 12.40 0.23
C PRO A 128 4.24 13.16 0.43
N TYR A 129 4.47 13.71 1.61
CA TYR A 129 5.59 14.63 1.85
C TYR A 129 6.96 14.05 1.49
N MET A 130 7.19 12.75 1.72
CA MET A 130 8.48 12.13 1.43
C MET A 130 8.69 11.98 -0.09
N ALA A 131 7.66 11.60 -0.85
CA ALA A 131 7.75 11.57 -2.32
C ALA A 131 8.03 12.95 -2.89
N LEU A 132 7.36 14.00 -2.38
CA LEU A 132 7.59 15.38 -2.80
C LEU A 132 8.99 15.90 -2.40
N ALA A 133 9.50 15.48 -1.24
CA ALA A 133 10.86 15.79 -0.79
C ALA A 133 11.92 15.08 -1.65
N THR A 134 11.67 13.81 -2.01
CA THR A 134 12.57 13.03 -2.89
C THR A 134 12.67 13.67 -4.28
N ILE A 135 11.56 14.11 -4.87
CA ILE A 135 11.57 14.85 -6.15
C ILE A 135 12.44 16.10 -6.05
N ARG A 136 12.37 16.83 -4.94
CA ARG A 136 13.22 17.99 -4.69
C ARG A 136 14.70 17.61 -4.63
N LYS A 137 15.04 16.57 -3.84
CA LYS A 137 16.43 16.11 -3.67
C LYS A 137 17.04 15.60 -4.98
N LEU A 138 16.31 14.77 -5.74
CA LEU A 138 16.74 14.30 -7.05
C LEU A 138 16.99 15.45 -8.05
N ARG A 139 16.24 16.52 -7.92
CA ARG A 139 16.44 17.70 -8.74
C ARG A 139 17.69 18.48 -8.36
N GLU A 140 17.92 18.66 -7.05
CA GLU A 140 19.08 19.39 -6.54
C GLU A 140 20.39 18.67 -6.92
N SER A 141 20.41 17.35 -6.94
CA SER A 141 21.57 16.54 -7.37
C SER A 141 21.89 16.68 -8.88
N ASN A 142 20.93 17.06 -9.71
CA ASN A 142 21.09 17.21 -11.18
C ASN A 142 21.41 18.66 -11.63
N SER A 143 22.03 19.48 -10.78
CA SER A 143 22.67 20.77 -11.12
C SER A 143 21.80 21.89 -11.69
N SER A 144 20.50 21.95 -11.38
CA SER A 144 19.65 23.03 -11.86
C SER A 144 18.73 23.56 -10.75
N SER A 145 19.02 24.77 -10.27
CA SER A 145 18.31 25.48 -9.18
C SER A 145 17.00 26.17 -9.60
N ASP A 146 16.42 25.83 -10.75
CA ASP A 146 15.20 26.49 -11.25
C ASP A 146 13.95 26.03 -10.46
N ILE A 147 13.45 26.92 -9.60
CA ILE A 147 12.27 26.71 -8.72
C ILE A 147 11.01 26.43 -9.55
N LYS A 148 10.83 27.08 -10.70
CA LYS A 148 9.66 26.85 -11.58
C LYS A 148 9.60 25.41 -12.07
N LYS A 149 10.74 24.85 -12.41
CA LYS A 149 10.86 23.46 -12.88
C LYS A 149 10.58 22.46 -11.76
N LEU A 150 10.96 22.75 -10.50
CA LEU A 150 10.62 21.93 -9.34
C LEU A 150 9.10 21.89 -9.10
N LYS A 151 8.45 23.05 -9.14
CA LYS A 151 6.98 23.12 -9.00
C LYS A 151 6.28 22.28 -10.08
N THR A 152 6.74 22.37 -11.32
CA THR A 152 6.22 21.55 -12.44
C THR A 152 6.41 20.05 -12.20
N LEU A 153 7.56 19.61 -11.70
CA LEU A 153 7.81 18.19 -11.40
C LEU A 153 6.88 17.66 -10.31
N LYS A 154 6.68 18.41 -9.23
CA LYS A 154 5.72 18.06 -8.18
C LYS A 154 4.28 17.97 -8.72
N ILE A 155 3.87 18.93 -9.55
CA ILE A 155 2.55 18.90 -10.20
C ILE A 155 2.42 17.68 -11.13
N ASN A 156 3.43 17.39 -11.94
CA ASN A 156 3.41 16.22 -12.82
C ASN A 156 3.30 14.90 -12.06
N TYR A 157 3.96 14.79 -10.91
CA TYR A 157 3.82 13.63 -10.03
C TYR A 157 2.37 13.50 -9.52
N ILE A 158 1.79 14.56 -8.97
CA ILE A 158 0.41 14.57 -8.47
C ILE A 158 -0.56 14.21 -9.60
N ASN A 159 -0.45 14.83 -10.76
CA ASN A 159 -1.28 14.55 -11.94
C ASN A 159 -1.16 13.07 -12.41
N SER A 160 0.02 12.47 -12.28
CA SER A 160 0.24 11.06 -12.64
C SER A 160 -0.49 10.13 -11.66
N ILE A 161 -0.45 10.42 -10.37
CA ILE A 161 -1.22 9.68 -9.35
C ILE A 161 -2.72 9.85 -9.58
N GLU A 162 -3.21 11.06 -9.82
CA GLU A 162 -4.62 11.33 -10.10
C GLU A 162 -5.13 10.55 -11.33
N LYS A 163 -4.38 10.58 -12.43
CA LYS A 163 -4.71 9.76 -13.62
C LYS A 163 -4.75 8.28 -13.31
N GLY A 164 -3.87 7.80 -12.45
CA GLY A 164 -3.87 6.42 -11.97
C GLY A 164 -5.12 6.10 -11.13
N LEU A 165 -5.48 6.99 -10.20
CA LEU A 165 -6.68 6.85 -9.38
C LEU A 165 -7.97 6.88 -10.22
N LEU A 166 -8.06 7.77 -11.20
CA LEU A 166 -9.19 7.80 -12.14
C LEU A 166 -9.33 6.49 -12.92
N LYS A 167 -8.22 5.84 -13.30
CA LYS A 167 -8.27 4.50 -13.91
C LYS A 167 -8.79 3.45 -12.95
N VAL A 168 -8.37 3.48 -11.68
CA VAL A 168 -8.88 2.58 -10.64
C VAL A 168 -10.38 2.77 -10.48
N PHE A 169 -10.84 4.00 -10.28
CA PHE A 169 -12.26 4.32 -10.10
C PHE A 169 -13.10 3.92 -11.32
N SER A 170 -12.63 4.21 -12.52
CA SER A 170 -13.28 3.84 -13.77
C SER A 170 -13.45 2.32 -13.92
N LYS A 171 -12.40 1.54 -13.61
CA LYS A 171 -12.46 0.07 -13.68
C LYS A 171 -13.40 -0.54 -12.64
N ILE A 172 -13.50 0.08 -11.47
CA ILE A 172 -14.37 -0.37 -10.38
C ILE A 172 -15.82 0.12 -10.61
N GLY A 173 -16.01 1.16 -11.44
CA GLY A 173 -17.33 1.74 -11.72
C GLY A 173 -17.82 2.70 -10.63
N ILE A 174 -16.94 3.28 -9.83
CA ILE A 174 -17.26 4.26 -8.79
C ILE A 174 -16.85 5.65 -9.26
N SER A 175 -17.81 6.58 -9.35
CA SER A 175 -17.59 7.91 -9.91
C SER A 175 -17.24 8.99 -8.88
N THR A 176 -17.46 8.75 -7.59
CA THR A 176 -17.21 9.74 -6.53
C THR A 176 -16.29 9.21 -5.45
N LEU A 177 -15.39 10.06 -4.94
CA LEU A 177 -14.50 9.69 -3.86
C LEU A 177 -15.26 9.30 -2.58
N LYS A 178 -16.38 9.98 -2.29
CA LYS A 178 -17.21 9.68 -1.12
C LYS A 178 -17.79 8.26 -1.16
N SER A 179 -18.18 7.78 -2.32
CA SER A 179 -18.69 6.40 -2.51
C SER A 179 -17.55 5.37 -2.53
N TYR A 180 -16.33 5.80 -2.85
CA TYR A 180 -15.15 4.94 -2.84
C TYR A 180 -14.63 4.67 -1.41
N GLN A 181 -14.77 5.65 -0.51
CA GLN A 181 -14.38 5.51 0.89
C GLN A 181 -15.27 4.48 1.60
N GLY A 182 -14.64 3.51 2.25
CA GLY A 182 -15.33 2.44 2.97
C GLY A 182 -16.05 1.42 2.06
N SER A 183 -15.77 1.41 0.76
CA SER A 183 -16.43 0.54 -0.24
C SER A 183 -16.00 -0.93 -0.19
N GLN A 184 -15.03 -1.29 0.64
CA GLN A 184 -14.54 -2.67 0.86
C GLN A 184 -14.09 -3.39 -0.43
N LEU A 185 -13.46 -2.66 -1.33
CA LEU A 185 -13.02 -3.17 -2.65
C LEU A 185 -11.71 -3.93 -2.62
N PHE A 186 -10.97 -3.83 -1.53
CA PHE A 186 -9.69 -4.51 -1.36
C PHE A 186 -9.85 -5.77 -0.53
N GLU A 187 -9.05 -6.78 -0.85
CA GLU A 187 -8.89 -7.99 -0.08
C GLU A 187 -7.54 -7.97 0.64
N ILE A 188 -7.53 -8.40 1.89
CA ILE A 188 -6.31 -8.53 2.69
C ILE A 188 -5.78 -9.94 2.57
N ILE A 189 -4.50 -10.08 2.26
CA ILE A 189 -3.80 -11.35 2.15
C ILE A 189 -2.68 -11.42 3.17
N GLY A 190 -2.64 -12.49 3.95
CA GLY A 190 -1.53 -12.75 4.87
C GLY A 190 -1.56 -11.99 6.20
N ILE A 191 -2.72 -11.45 6.59
CA ILE A 191 -2.93 -10.85 7.92
C ILE A 191 -3.94 -11.69 8.70
N ASN A 192 -3.67 -11.97 9.96
CA ASN A 192 -4.57 -12.77 10.80
C ASN A 192 -5.90 -12.06 11.07
N ARG A 193 -6.94 -12.86 11.31
CA ARG A 193 -8.30 -12.39 11.45
C ARG A 193 -8.47 -11.39 12.59
N ASN A 194 -7.83 -11.60 13.72
CA ASN A 194 -7.95 -10.69 14.87
C ASN A 194 -7.45 -9.27 14.52
N THR A 195 -6.36 -9.16 13.76
CA THR A 195 -5.83 -7.87 13.31
C THR A 195 -6.75 -7.23 12.26
N VAL A 196 -7.31 -8.03 11.35
CA VAL A 196 -8.26 -7.55 10.33
C VAL A 196 -9.54 -7.06 11.01
N ASP A 197 -10.16 -7.84 11.87
CA ASP A 197 -11.41 -7.49 12.54
C ASP A 197 -11.26 -6.22 13.40
N GLN A 198 -10.09 -6.03 14.02
CA GLN A 198 -9.83 -4.89 14.89
C GLN A 198 -9.53 -3.59 14.12
N TYR A 199 -8.70 -3.66 13.06
CA TYR A 199 -8.15 -2.48 12.40
C TYR A 199 -8.68 -2.27 10.98
N PHE A 200 -9.15 -3.31 10.31
CA PHE A 200 -9.65 -3.32 8.94
C PHE A 200 -11.06 -3.92 8.87
N THR A 201 -11.90 -3.55 9.80
CA THR A 201 -13.23 -4.13 10.05
C THR A 201 -14.01 -4.36 8.76
N SER A 202 -14.61 -5.55 8.63
CA SER A 202 -15.40 -6.00 7.47
C SER A 202 -14.61 -6.16 6.16
N THR A 203 -13.30 -6.03 6.16
CA THR A 203 -12.49 -6.30 4.96
C THR A 203 -12.34 -7.80 4.76
N THR A 204 -12.54 -8.26 3.53
CA THR A 204 -12.39 -9.68 3.18
C THR A 204 -10.94 -10.13 3.35
N SER A 205 -10.72 -11.21 4.11
CA SER A 205 -9.41 -11.85 4.26
C SER A 205 -9.61 -13.37 4.27
N ARG A 206 -9.20 -14.02 3.18
CA ARG A 206 -9.31 -15.49 3.03
C ARG A 206 -8.06 -16.21 3.47
N ILE A 207 -6.93 -15.52 3.45
CA ILE A 207 -5.60 -16.07 3.76
C ILE A 207 -5.08 -15.34 4.97
N GLN A 208 -4.97 -16.07 6.07
CA GLN A 208 -4.45 -15.54 7.32
C GLN A 208 -2.92 -15.59 7.35
N GLY A 209 -2.31 -14.91 8.32
CA GLY A 209 -0.87 -14.86 8.48
C GLY A 209 -0.45 -14.00 9.67
N LEU A 210 0.23 -12.91 9.38
CA LEU A 210 0.89 -12.02 10.34
C LEU A 210 -0.10 -11.34 11.29
N GLY A 211 0.28 -11.24 12.55
CA GLY A 211 -0.42 -10.44 13.55
C GLY A 211 0.19 -9.06 13.73
N ILE A 212 -0.42 -8.26 14.61
CA ILE A 212 0.04 -6.89 14.90
C ILE A 212 1.49 -6.85 15.43
N ASN A 213 1.92 -7.86 16.17
CA ASN A 213 3.29 -7.95 16.68
C ASN A 213 4.30 -8.26 15.58
N ASP A 214 3.89 -9.00 14.55
CA ASP A 214 4.73 -9.29 13.39
C ASP A 214 4.89 -8.03 12.53
N ILE A 215 3.80 -7.28 12.34
CA ILE A 215 3.83 -5.97 11.66
C ILE A 215 4.79 -5.02 12.39
N GLU A 216 4.71 -4.96 13.74
CA GLU A 216 5.64 -4.17 14.55
C GLU A 216 7.09 -4.61 14.33
N ARG A 217 7.36 -5.91 14.35
CA ARG A 217 8.72 -6.45 14.17
C ARG A 217 9.30 -6.09 12.79
N GLU A 218 8.52 -6.25 11.73
CA GLU A 218 8.96 -5.89 10.38
C GLU A 218 9.15 -4.38 10.21
N ASN A 219 8.28 -3.59 10.80
CA ASN A 219 8.40 -2.13 10.78
C ASN A 219 9.64 -1.65 11.56
N ASN A 220 9.91 -2.26 12.72
CA ASN A 220 11.11 -1.97 13.51
C ASN A 220 12.41 -2.33 12.76
N LYS A 221 12.42 -3.41 11.97
CA LYS A 221 13.55 -3.74 11.10
C LYS A 221 13.80 -2.66 10.05
N LYS A 222 12.75 -2.21 9.35
CA LYS A 222 12.86 -1.10 8.37
C LYS A 222 13.39 0.16 9.02
N HIS A 223 12.84 0.51 10.18
CA HIS A 223 13.27 1.68 10.94
C HIS A 223 14.74 1.57 11.39
N PHE A 224 15.14 0.41 11.91
CA PHE A 224 16.54 0.15 12.28
C PHE A 224 17.49 0.32 11.09
N HIS A 225 17.14 -0.24 9.92
CA HIS A 225 17.93 -0.07 8.70
C HIS A 225 18.05 1.40 8.28
N ALA A 226 16.95 2.16 8.36
CA ALA A 226 16.94 3.57 7.97
C ALA A 226 17.88 4.45 8.81
N TYR A 227 18.09 4.11 10.09
CA TYR A 227 18.92 4.92 11.00
C TYR A 227 20.33 4.35 11.26
N ASN A 228 20.58 3.09 10.92
CA ASN A 228 21.85 2.43 11.26
C ASN A 228 22.67 1.97 10.05
N HIS A 229 22.18 2.16 8.83
CA HIS A 229 22.91 1.86 7.62
C HIS A 229 23.20 3.14 6.83
N GLU A 230 24.48 3.41 6.60
CA GLU A 230 24.94 4.45 5.67
C GLU A 230 24.83 3.95 4.21
N GLN A 231 23.65 3.52 3.82
CA GLN A 231 23.43 3.12 2.44
C GLN A 231 23.23 4.38 1.60
N THR A 232 24.22 4.71 0.77
CA THR A 232 24.19 5.89 -0.10
C THR A 232 23.51 5.62 -1.44
N ASP A 233 23.44 4.35 -1.84
CA ASP A 233 22.89 3.94 -3.13
C ASP A 233 21.46 3.44 -2.97
N LEU A 234 20.64 3.76 -3.99
CA LEU A 234 19.28 3.22 -4.08
C LEU A 234 19.33 1.73 -4.41
N ASP A 235 18.38 0.96 -3.86
CA ASP A 235 18.18 -0.43 -4.25
C ASP A 235 17.98 -0.55 -5.77
N VAL A 236 18.46 -1.65 -6.36
CA VAL A 236 18.32 -1.93 -7.79
C VAL A 236 16.85 -1.86 -8.23
N GLY A 237 15.95 -2.22 -7.35
CA GLY A 237 14.50 -2.24 -7.59
C GLY A 237 14.11 -3.38 -8.52
N GLY A 238 13.40 -3.06 -9.60
CA GLY A 238 12.92 -4.07 -10.54
C GLY A 238 11.54 -4.63 -10.19
N LEU A 239 10.78 -3.97 -9.31
CA LEU A 239 9.45 -4.42 -8.89
C LEU A 239 8.46 -4.42 -10.06
N LEU A 240 8.44 -3.38 -10.87
CA LEU A 240 7.50 -3.22 -12.00
C LEU A 240 7.99 -3.84 -13.31
N SER A 241 9.29 -4.02 -13.46
CA SER A 241 9.91 -4.65 -14.63
C SER A 241 11.21 -5.32 -14.22
N TRP A 242 11.57 -6.40 -14.92
CA TRP A 242 12.80 -7.12 -14.62
C TRP A 242 14.04 -6.20 -14.74
N LYS A 243 14.92 -6.30 -13.73
CA LYS A 243 16.25 -5.71 -13.75
C LYS A 243 17.28 -6.75 -13.32
N LYS A 244 18.48 -6.67 -13.89
CA LYS A 244 19.61 -7.48 -13.43
C LYS A 244 19.90 -7.17 -11.96
N GLU A 245 20.01 -8.21 -11.13
CA GLU A 245 20.23 -8.09 -9.67
C GLU A 245 19.05 -7.47 -8.87
N GLY A 246 17.93 -7.17 -9.53
CA GLY A 246 16.71 -6.67 -8.89
C GLY A 246 15.75 -7.78 -8.47
N GLU A 247 14.48 -7.39 -8.27
CA GLU A 247 13.41 -8.32 -7.90
C GLU A 247 13.29 -9.49 -8.88
N LYS A 248 13.05 -10.69 -8.35
CA LYS A 248 12.93 -11.91 -9.16
C LYS A 248 11.55 -11.99 -9.83
N HIS A 249 11.55 -12.19 -11.12
CA HIS A 249 10.32 -12.36 -11.93
C HIS A 249 10.28 -13.75 -12.56
N ALA A 250 9.07 -14.35 -12.61
CA ALA A 250 8.83 -15.59 -13.34
C ALA A 250 9.10 -15.40 -14.86
N PHE A 251 8.71 -14.22 -15.38
CA PHE A 251 9.04 -13.80 -16.74
C PHE A 251 10.30 -12.93 -16.73
N ASN A 252 11.41 -13.52 -17.10
CA ASN A 252 12.72 -12.87 -17.20
C ASN A 252 13.38 -13.21 -18.56
N PRO A 253 14.46 -12.55 -18.95
CA PRO A 253 15.09 -12.77 -20.25
C PRO A 253 15.42 -14.23 -20.54
N GLU A 254 15.84 -15.01 -19.55
CA GLU A 254 16.17 -16.41 -19.72
C GLU A 254 14.94 -17.29 -19.99
N THR A 255 13.88 -17.13 -19.18
CA THR A 255 12.65 -17.92 -19.35
C THR A 255 11.94 -17.56 -20.66
N ILE A 256 11.90 -16.28 -21.02
CA ILE A 256 11.33 -15.82 -22.29
C ILE A 256 12.12 -16.39 -23.48
N SER A 257 13.46 -16.30 -23.43
CA SER A 257 14.33 -16.86 -24.47
C SER A 257 14.16 -18.37 -24.65
N LEU A 258 14.13 -19.12 -23.53
CA LEU A 258 13.91 -20.57 -23.59
C LEU A 258 12.55 -20.93 -24.23
N LEU A 259 11.49 -20.21 -23.85
CA LEU A 259 10.15 -20.44 -24.43
C LEU A 259 10.13 -20.12 -25.92
N GLN A 260 10.65 -18.96 -26.32
CA GLN A 260 10.70 -18.54 -27.72
C GLN A 260 11.51 -19.53 -28.59
N HIS A 261 12.70 -19.92 -28.13
CA HIS A 261 13.53 -20.86 -28.89
C HIS A 261 12.90 -22.26 -28.95
N SER A 262 12.24 -22.75 -27.89
CA SER A 262 11.59 -24.07 -27.89
C SER A 262 10.45 -24.10 -28.90
N THR A 263 9.64 -23.04 -28.98
CA THR A 263 8.52 -22.96 -29.94
C THR A 263 9.00 -22.77 -31.38
N MET A 264 9.96 -21.86 -31.61
CA MET A 264 10.49 -21.59 -32.95
C MET A 264 11.19 -22.79 -33.57
N LYS A 265 11.92 -23.58 -32.75
CA LYS A 265 12.66 -24.77 -33.21
C LYS A 265 11.85 -26.07 -33.08
N ASN A 266 10.65 -26.02 -32.52
CA ASN A 266 9.87 -27.19 -32.13
C ASN A 266 10.70 -28.18 -31.27
N ASP A 267 11.53 -27.65 -30.37
CA ASP A 267 12.48 -28.43 -29.57
C ASP A 267 11.90 -28.69 -28.17
N TYR A 268 11.46 -29.93 -27.95
CA TYR A 268 10.88 -30.37 -26.69
C TYR A 268 11.90 -30.38 -25.54
N SER A 269 13.19 -30.53 -25.82
CA SER A 269 14.24 -30.50 -24.78
C SER A 269 14.42 -29.11 -24.20
N LEU A 270 14.34 -28.09 -25.04
CA LEU A 270 14.34 -26.68 -24.60
C LEU A 270 13.06 -26.34 -23.80
N PHE A 271 11.91 -26.89 -24.22
CA PHE A 271 10.66 -26.73 -23.48
C PHE A 271 10.75 -27.36 -22.08
N LYS A 272 11.34 -28.53 -21.93
CA LYS A 272 11.58 -29.13 -20.61
C LYS A 272 12.48 -28.25 -19.74
N LYS A 273 13.53 -27.64 -20.30
CA LYS A 273 14.40 -26.69 -19.57
C LYS A 273 13.60 -25.47 -19.13
N TYR A 274 12.78 -24.90 -20.00
CA TYR A 274 11.86 -23.82 -19.67
C TYR A 274 10.94 -24.18 -18.50
N SER A 275 10.22 -25.32 -18.62
CA SER A 275 9.29 -25.78 -17.57
C SER A 275 9.97 -25.99 -16.23
N SER A 276 11.14 -26.64 -16.23
CA SER A 276 11.93 -26.83 -14.99
C SER A 276 12.33 -25.50 -14.36
N LYS A 277 12.77 -24.53 -15.17
CA LYS A 277 13.16 -23.20 -14.69
C LYS A 277 11.98 -22.44 -14.09
N VAL A 278 10.84 -22.41 -14.79
CA VAL A 278 9.63 -21.75 -14.32
C VAL A 278 9.10 -22.39 -13.03
N ASN A 279 9.07 -23.71 -12.96
CA ASN A 279 8.64 -24.43 -11.76
C ASN A 279 9.56 -24.14 -10.57
N HIS A 280 10.86 -23.98 -10.78
CA HIS A 280 11.78 -23.56 -9.73
C HIS A 280 11.53 -22.12 -9.27
N LEU A 281 11.33 -21.19 -10.20
CA LEU A 281 11.06 -19.78 -9.90
C LEU A 281 9.71 -19.59 -9.19
N ASN A 282 8.70 -20.39 -9.55
CA ASN A 282 7.37 -20.34 -8.92
C ASN A 282 7.41 -20.62 -7.41
N LYS A 283 8.43 -21.34 -6.90
CA LYS A 283 8.59 -21.57 -5.45
C LYS A 283 8.72 -20.28 -4.64
N THR A 284 9.02 -19.17 -5.27
CA THR A 284 9.09 -17.84 -4.62
C THR A 284 7.77 -17.07 -4.67
N SER A 285 6.75 -17.56 -5.37
CA SER A 285 5.45 -16.91 -5.46
C SER A 285 4.51 -17.32 -4.32
N ILE A 286 3.63 -16.42 -3.90
CA ILE A 286 2.61 -16.72 -2.88
C ILE A 286 1.75 -17.92 -3.29
N ARG A 287 1.41 -18.03 -4.58
CA ARG A 287 0.61 -19.10 -5.14
C ARG A 287 1.20 -20.50 -4.90
N SER A 288 2.52 -20.64 -4.91
CA SER A 288 3.19 -21.93 -4.70
C SER A 288 3.17 -22.43 -3.26
N ASN A 289 2.77 -21.56 -2.32
CA ASN A 289 2.60 -21.91 -0.90
C ASN A 289 1.18 -22.45 -0.61
N PHE A 290 0.30 -22.47 -1.60
CA PHE A 290 -1.05 -23.01 -1.45
C PHE A 290 -1.13 -24.44 -1.91
N ASP A 291 -1.92 -25.23 -1.21
CA ASP A 291 -2.29 -26.58 -1.59
C ASP A 291 -3.77 -26.63 -1.97
N PHE A 292 -4.17 -27.73 -2.62
CA PHE A 292 -5.56 -27.97 -2.97
C PHE A 292 -6.29 -28.58 -1.77
N ASN A 293 -7.43 -28.01 -1.42
CA ASN A 293 -8.38 -28.64 -0.53
C ASN A 293 -9.47 -29.31 -1.38
N PHE A 294 -9.39 -30.63 -1.48
CA PHE A 294 -10.34 -31.42 -2.27
C PHE A 294 -11.67 -31.51 -1.52
N ILE A 295 -12.76 -31.11 -2.18
CA ILE A 295 -14.11 -31.09 -1.61
C ILE A 295 -14.72 -32.50 -1.64
N ASN A 296 -14.40 -33.29 -2.66
CA ASN A 296 -14.94 -34.63 -2.89
C ASN A 296 -13.82 -35.67 -2.99
N ASP A 297 -14.17 -36.92 -2.83
CA ASP A 297 -13.27 -38.05 -3.10
C ASP A 297 -12.85 -38.09 -4.58
N SER A 298 -11.69 -38.69 -4.82
CA SER A 298 -11.17 -38.83 -6.19
C SER A 298 -12.07 -39.74 -7.02
N ILE A 299 -12.33 -39.33 -8.26
CA ILE A 299 -13.04 -40.19 -9.25
C ILE A 299 -12.07 -41.17 -9.88
N PRO A 300 -12.55 -42.35 -10.32
CA PRO A 300 -11.75 -43.31 -11.12
C PRO A 300 -11.19 -42.67 -12.39
N LEU A 301 -9.98 -43.04 -12.78
CA LEU A 301 -9.34 -42.48 -14.00
C LEU A 301 -10.18 -42.72 -15.27
N SER A 302 -10.97 -43.80 -15.32
CA SER A 302 -11.88 -44.11 -16.42
C SER A 302 -13.04 -43.11 -16.57
N GLU A 303 -13.38 -42.39 -15.52
CA GLU A 303 -14.43 -41.36 -15.51
C GLU A 303 -13.89 -39.97 -15.84
N VAL A 304 -12.57 -39.80 -15.86
CA VAL A 304 -11.94 -38.54 -16.24
C VAL A 304 -12.10 -38.33 -17.76
N GLU A 305 -12.59 -37.14 -18.11
CA GLU A 305 -12.79 -36.80 -19.54
C GLU A 305 -11.47 -36.85 -20.31
N SER A 306 -11.51 -37.49 -21.51
CA SER A 306 -10.34 -37.59 -22.36
C SER A 306 -9.90 -36.24 -22.93
N SER A 307 -8.61 -36.04 -23.11
CA SER A 307 -8.06 -34.84 -23.75
C SER A 307 -8.66 -34.55 -25.13
N LYS A 308 -8.99 -35.63 -25.89
CA LYS A 308 -9.65 -35.52 -27.19
C LYS A 308 -11.03 -34.86 -27.10
N ASN A 309 -11.79 -35.15 -26.05
CA ASN A 309 -13.10 -34.49 -25.82
C ASN A 309 -12.95 -33.06 -25.35
N ILE A 310 -11.92 -32.78 -24.53
CA ILE A 310 -11.59 -31.42 -24.10
C ILE A 310 -11.25 -30.56 -25.31
N TYR A 311 -10.37 -31.05 -26.22
CA TYR A 311 -9.99 -30.29 -27.42
C TYR A 311 -11.18 -29.95 -28.33
N LYS A 312 -12.16 -30.83 -28.46
CA LYS A 312 -13.35 -30.55 -29.25
C LYS A 312 -14.17 -29.38 -28.80
N ARG A 313 -14.06 -28.97 -27.52
CA ARG A 313 -14.77 -27.81 -26.95
C ARG A 313 -14.08 -26.49 -27.27
N PHE A 314 -12.82 -26.51 -27.66
CA PHE A 314 -12.01 -25.35 -27.99
C PHE A 314 -11.73 -25.20 -29.50
N ALA A 315 -12.27 -26.07 -30.34
CA ALA A 315 -12.13 -26.06 -31.79
C ALA A 315 -13.19 -25.18 -32.48
#